data_74a048013aa2857c7e297c6ea1bc483d
#
_entry.id   74a048013aa2857c7e297c6ea1bc483d
#
_cell.length_a   1.000
_cell.length_b   1.000
_cell.length_c   1.000
_cell.angle_alpha   90.00
_cell.angle_beta   90.00
_cell.angle_gamma   90.00
#
_symmetry.space_group_name_H-M   'P 1'
#
loop_
_entity.id
_entity.type
_entity.pdbx_description
1 polymer ?
#
loop_
_entity_poly.entity_id
_entity_poly.type
_entity_poly.pdbx_seq_one_letter_code
_entity_poly.pdbx_strand_id
1 'polypeptide(L)'
;MSKETNRVLGHADESDGIEEYDNPLPDWWLGLLWFTVIWAVAYGVHYHFIGNRSQEGHLAAEMQAAEVRWPAEAAAAVSFAITPEAVAAGEVVYTQNCAMCHGVELEGGIGAPLNDDEWIHGGDSETVLRIITEGVPEKGMLTWGPILGPEKINQVAAYVLDKNAEYVGGDETSEDVDEDEPEEADEDE
;
A
#
# COMPACT_ATOMS: atom_id res chain seq x y z
N MET A 1 -12.98 57.65 -21.84
CA MET A 1 -11.54 57.76 -22.00
C MET A 1 -11.12 56.76 -23.09
N SER A 2 -10.73 57.23 -24.29
CA SER A 2 -10.17 56.31 -25.29
C SER A 2 -8.82 55.86 -24.80
N LYS A 3 -8.69 54.57 -24.61
CA LYS A 3 -7.38 53.97 -24.30
C LYS A 3 -6.51 54.15 -25.52
N GLU A 4 -5.33 54.80 -25.36
CA GLU A 4 -4.32 54.85 -26.42
C GLU A 4 -3.94 53.41 -26.76
N THR A 5 -4.19 53.01 -28.00
CA THR A 5 -3.81 51.71 -28.54
C THR A 5 -2.58 51.88 -29.46
N ASN A 6 -1.79 50.85 -29.58
CA ASN A 6 -0.59 50.79 -30.40
C ASN A 6 0.60 51.70 -29.94
N ARG A 7 0.73 51.89 -28.65
CA ARG A 7 1.97 52.45 -28.09
C ARG A 7 3.06 51.37 -28.09
N VAL A 8 4.19 51.65 -28.62
CA VAL A 8 5.33 50.74 -28.62
C VAL A 8 5.98 50.71 -27.24
N LEU A 9 6.21 49.54 -26.71
CA LEU A 9 6.95 49.27 -25.48
C LEU A 9 8.45 49.10 -25.84
N GLY A 10 9.30 50.00 -25.36
CA GLY A 10 10.74 49.94 -25.59
C GLY A 10 11.19 50.47 -26.93
N HIS A 11 12.49 50.46 -27.19
CA HIS A 11 13.11 50.81 -28.45
C HIS A 11 13.59 49.53 -29.14
N ALA A 12 13.57 49.51 -30.49
CA ALA A 12 13.95 48.36 -31.30
C ALA A 12 15.40 47.85 -31.09
N ASP A 13 16.24 48.66 -30.50
CA ASP A 13 17.61 48.36 -30.12
C ASP A 13 17.79 47.71 -28.74
N GLU A 14 16.73 47.73 -27.91
CA GLU A 14 16.71 47.09 -26.58
C GLU A 14 16.09 45.67 -26.58
N SER A 15 15.31 45.32 -27.62
CA SER A 15 14.48 44.12 -27.67
C SER A 15 14.72 43.29 -28.93
N ASP A 16 15.95 42.78 -29.16
CA ASP A 16 16.28 41.86 -30.27
C ASP A 16 15.64 42.19 -31.65
N GLY A 17 15.22 43.46 -31.87
CA GLY A 17 14.62 43.96 -33.11
C GLY A 17 13.12 43.71 -33.25
N ILE A 18 12.45 43.25 -32.21
CA ILE A 18 10.99 43.02 -32.20
C ILE A 18 10.31 44.17 -31.47
N GLU A 19 9.42 44.86 -32.17
CA GLU A 19 8.56 45.90 -31.58
C GLU A 19 7.33 45.26 -30.92
N GLU A 20 7.16 45.50 -29.62
CA GLU A 20 5.96 45.09 -28.90
C GLU A 20 5.01 46.27 -28.69
N TYR A 21 3.71 46.02 -28.87
CA TYR A 21 2.70 47.04 -28.66
C TYR A 21 2.04 46.87 -27.29
N ASP A 22 2.02 47.96 -26.49
CA ASP A 22 1.32 48.04 -25.21
C ASP A 22 -0.18 48.21 -25.46
N ASN A 23 -0.86 47.11 -25.77
CA ASN A 23 -2.29 47.15 -25.95
C ASN A 23 -2.99 46.79 -24.61
N PRO A 24 -3.90 47.60 -24.14
CA PRO A 24 -4.68 47.28 -22.94
C PRO A 24 -5.48 45.99 -23.13
N LEU A 25 -5.51 45.16 -22.11
CA LEU A 25 -6.32 43.95 -22.12
C LEU A 25 -7.80 44.29 -22.34
N PRO A 26 -8.55 43.47 -23.08
CA PRO A 26 -9.99 43.68 -23.30
C PRO A 26 -10.75 43.77 -21.97
N ASP A 27 -11.72 44.68 -21.91
CA ASP A 27 -12.48 44.92 -20.69
C ASP A 27 -13.26 43.68 -20.20
N TRP A 28 -13.72 42.85 -21.12
CA TRP A 28 -14.37 41.60 -20.77
C TRP A 28 -13.41 40.63 -20.08
N TRP A 29 -12.13 40.60 -20.49
CA TRP A 29 -11.10 39.77 -19.90
C TRP A 29 -10.79 40.23 -18.47
N LEU A 30 -10.63 41.54 -18.25
CA LEU A 30 -10.44 42.11 -16.93
C LEU A 30 -11.65 41.85 -16.03
N GLY A 31 -12.86 41.94 -16.60
CA GLY A 31 -14.09 41.58 -15.89
C GLY A 31 -14.12 40.14 -15.45
N LEU A 32 -13.69 39.20 -16.31
CA LEU A 32 -13.55 37.78 -15.99
C LEU A 32 -12.50 37.54 -14.90
N LEU A 33 -11.35 38.19 -15.01
CA LEU A 33 -10.27 38.09 -14.00
C LEU A 33 -10.80 38.53 -12.62
N TRP A 34 -11.42 39.69 -12.53
CA TRP A 34 -11.94 40.17 -11.26
C TRP A 34 -13.07 39.30 -10.72
N PHE A 35 -13.92 38.79 -11.57
CA PHE A 35 -14.98 37.85 -11.19
C PHE A 35 -14.34 36.58 -10.56
N THR A 36 -13.34 36.00 -11.17
CA THR A 36 -12.67 34.79 -10.63
C THR A 36 -11.95 35.08 -9.31
N VAL A 37 -11.32 36.24 -9.16
CA VAL A 37 -10.67 36.65 -7.91
C VAL A 37 -11.68 36.81 -6.78
N ILE A 38 -12.81 37.54 -7.05
CA ILE A 38 -13.88 37.72 -6.05
C ILE A 38 -14.50 36.37 -5.69
N TRP A 39 -14.75 35.53 -6.70
CA TRP A 39 -15.27 34.18 -6.48
C TRP A 39 -14.32 33.32 -5.63
N ALA A 40 -13.02 33.35 -5.90
CA ALA A 40 -12.02 32.60 -5.15
C ALA A 40 -11.97 33.03 -3.68
N VAL A 41 -12.03 34.34 -3.40
CA VAL A 41 -12.10 34.86 -2.04
C VAL A 41 -13.39 34.42 -1.34
N ALA A 42 -14.53 34.59 -1.99
CA ALA A 42 -15.84 34.21 -1.44
C ALA A 42 -15.91 32.69 -1.17
N TYR A 43 -15.40 31.88 -2.10
CA TYR A 43 -15.30 30.44 -1.95
C TYR A 43 -14.39 30.04 -0.81
N GLY A 44 -13.21 30.65 -0.71
CA GLY A 44 -12.26 30.37 0.39
C GLY A 44 -12.86 30.71 1.76
N VAL A 45 -13.52 31.87 1.88
CA VAL A 45 -14.19 32.25 3.14
C VAL A 45 -15.34 31.29 3.45
N HIS A 46 -16.17 30.96 2.48
CA HIS A 46 -17.28 30.03 2.69
C HIS A 46 -16.76 28.63 3.10
N TYR A 47 -15.76 28.12 2.40
CA TYR A 47 -15.24 26.76 2.63
C TYR A 47 -14.54 26.63 3.98
N HIS A 48 -13.64 27.58 4.30
CA HIS A 48 -12.81 27.49 5.50
C HIS A 48 -13.47 28.01 6.77
N PHE A 49 -14.26 29.08 6.67
CA PHE A 49 -14.80 29.76 7.86
C PHE A 49 -16.27 29.49 8.13
N ILE A 50 -17.09 29.32 7.10
CA ILE A 50 -18.54 29.11 7.27
C ILE A 50 -18.87 27.62 7.24
N GLY A 51 -18.35 26.90 6.25
CA GLY A 51 -18.68 25.51 6.03
C GLY A 51 -17.89 24.52 6.88
N ASN A 52 -16.80 24.96 7.51
CA ASN A 52 -15.84 24.13 8.26
C ASN A 52 -15.53 22.78 7.54
N ARG A 53 -15.49 22.83 6.21
CA ARG A 53 -15.28 21.68 5.33
C ARG A 53 -13.79 21.50 5.07
N SER A 54 -13.01 21.31 6.14
CA SER A 54 -11.60 20.93 5.99
C SER A 54 -11.50 19.46 5.54
N GLN A 55 -10.47 19.14 4.80
CA GLN A 55 -10.17 17.75 4.45
C GLN A 55 -9.99 16.89 5.70
N GLU A 56 -9.43 17.47 6.77
CA GLU A 56 -9.31 16.82 8.08
C GLU A 56 -10.67 16.46 8.69
N GLY A 57 -11.66 17.38 8.59
CA GLY A 57 -13.01 17.13 9.10
C GLY A 57 -13.73 16.01 8.32
N HIS A 58 -13.55 15.96 7.00
CA HIS A 58 -14.07 14.87 6.17
C HIS A 58 -13.38 13.55 6.49
N LEU A 59 -12.05 13.54 6.59
CA LEU A 59 -11.29 12.37 6.96
C LEU A 59 -11.71 11.85 8.35
N ALA A 60 -11.82 12.73 9.33
CA ALA A 60 -12.26 12.34 10.67
C ALA A 60 -13.67 11.71 10.66
N ALA A 61 -14.59 12.28 9.88
CA ALA A 61 -15.93 11.72 9.74
C ALA A 61 -15.94 10.36 9.03
N GLU A 62 -15.12 10.19 7.99
CA GLU A 62 -14.96 8.91 7.30
C GLU A 62 -14.31 7.85 8.19
N MET A 63 -13.30 8.22 8.98
CA MET A 63 -12.67 7.33 9.95
C MET A 63 -13.67 6.87 11.02
N GLN A 64 -14.48 7.79 11.57
CA GLN A 64 -15.54 7.41 12.51
C GLN A 64 -16.60 6.49 11.86
N ALA A 65 -16.99 6.78 10.62
CA ALA A 65 -17.91 5.92 9.89
C ALA A 65 -17.30 4.53 9.61
N ALA A 66 -15.99 4.47 9.36
CA ALA A 66 -15.25 3.22 9.20
C ALA A 66 -15.19 2.42 10.51
N GLU A 67 -14.92 3.06 11.65
CA GLU A 67 -14.93 2.42 12.96
C GLU A 67 -16.32 1.83 13.32
N VAL A 68 -17.40 2.53 12.96
CA VAL A 68 -18.76 2.02 13.14
C VAL A 68 -19.06 0.85 12.20
N ARG A 69 -18.54 0.88 10.98
CA ARG A 69 -18.76 -0.17 9.98
C ARG A 69 -17.89 -1.41 10.23
N TRP A 70 -16.68 -1.19 10.71
CA TRP A 70 -15.69 -2.22 11.05
C TRP A 70 -15.16 -1.99 12.46
N PRO A 71 -15.96 -2.30 13.50
CA PRO A 71 -15.50 -2.16 14.88
C PRO A 71 -14.24 -3.01 15.11
N ALA A 72 -13.25 -2.43 15.78
CA ALA A 72 -12.01 -3.14 16.13
C ALA A 72 -12.27 -4.46 16.90
N GLU A 73 -13.38 -4.53 17.65
CA GLU A 73 -13.86 -5.75 18.29
C GLU A 73 -14.23 -6.85 17.28
N ALA A 74 -14.78 -6.50 16.12
CA ALA A 74 -15.06 -7.48 15.07
C ALA A 74 -13.78 -8.00 14.41
N ALA A 75 -12.76 -7.15 14.32
CA ALA A 75 -11.43 -7.55 13.88
C ALA A 75 -10.70 -8.42 14.91
N ALA A 76 -10.88 -8.12 16.22
CA ALA A 76 -10.33 -8.91 17.30
C ALA A 76 -11.12 -10.22 17.57
N ALA A 77 -12.39 -10.30 17.15
CA ALA A 77 -13.22 -11.49 17.32
C ALA A 77 -12.94 -12.59 16.27
N VAL A 78 -12.22 -12.29 15.20
CA VAL A 78 -11.71 -13.32 14.28
C VAL A 78 -10.47 -13.92 14.93
N SER A 79 -10.68 -14.95 15.77
CA SER A 79 -9.58 -15.70 16.38
C SER A 79 -8.75 -16.33 15.26
N PHE A 80 -7.45 -16.02 15.25
CA PHE A 80 -6.53 -16.66 14.33
C PHE A 80 -6.48 -18.17 14.63
N ALA A 81 -6.73 -18.99 13.62
CA ALA A 81 -6.59 -20.43 13.70
C ALA A 81 -6.17 -20.99 12.35
N ILE A 82 -5.18 -21.85 12.36
CA ILE A 82 -4.77 -22.60 11.17
C ILE A 82 -5.70 -23.79 11.05
N THR A 83 -6.73 -23.67 10.19
CA THR A 83 -7.66 -24.75 9.88
C THR A 83 -7.57 -25.08 8.39
N PRO A 84 -7.89 -26.31 7.98
CA PRO A 84 -7.84 -26.67 6.55
C PRO A 84 -8.68 -25.75 5.66
N GLU A 85 -9.82 -25.26 6.17
CA GLU A 85 -10.68 -24.32 5.46
C GLU A 85 -10.04 -22.94 5.34
N ALA A 86 -9.37 -22.45 6.40
CA ALA A 86 -8.65 -21.18 6.38
C ALA A 86 -7.45 -21.24 5.45
N VAL A 87 -6.71 -22.35 5.48
CA VAL A 87 -5.55 -22.57 4.57
C VAL A 87 -6.00 -22.61 3.12
N ALA A 88 -7.05 -23.36 2.78
CA ALA A 88 -7.57 -23.41 1.40
C ALA A 88 -8.09 -22.05 0.89
N ALA A 89 -8.78 -21.30 1.76
CA ALA A 89 -9.21 -19.94 1.43
C ALA A 89 -8.01 -18.97 1.30
N GLY A 90 -7.01 -19.13 2.17
CA GLY A 90 -5.77 -18.37 2.18
C GLY A 90 -4.93 -18.56 0.93
N GLU A 91 -4.88 -19.77 0.37
CA GLU A 91 -4.21 -20.06 -0.91
C GLU A 91 -4.76 -19.22 -2.05
N VAL A 92 -6.08 -19.07 -2.13
CA VAL A 92 -6.74 -18.22 -3.14
C VAL A 92 -6.34 -16.76 -2.96
N VAL A 93 -6.35 -16.25 -1.73
CA VAL A 93 -5.95 -14.87 -1.42
C VAL A 93 -4.47 -14.66 -1.74
N TYR A 94 -3.60 -15.60 -1.37
CA TYR A 94 -2.17 -15.57 -1.62
C TYR A 94 -1.86 -15.50 -3.12
N THR A 95 -2.43 -16.41 -3.89
CA THR A 95 -2.19 -16.50 -5.34
C THR A 95 -2.59 -15.20 -6.06
N GLN A 96 -3.67 -14.56 -5.61
CA GLN A 96 -4.17 -13.34 -6.24
C GLN A 96 -3.39 -12.08 -5.87
N ASN A 97 -2.79 -12.01 -4.67
CA ASN A 97 -2.28 -10.77 -4.13
C ASN A 97 -0.80 -10.81 -3.72
N CYS A 98 -0.27 -11.97 -3.35
CA CYS A 98 1.04 -12.10 -2.72
C CYS A 98 2.06 -12.80 -3.64
N ALA A 99 1.62 -13.79 -4.42
CA ALA A 99 2.48 -14.65 -5.24
C ALA A 99 3.33 -13.87 -6.25
N MET A 100 2.87 -12.72 -6.75
CA MET A 100 3.64 -11.89 -7.67
C MET A 100 4.98 -11.42 -7.09
N CYS A 101 5.02 -11.19 -5.77
CA CYS A 101 6.22 -10.71 -5.08
C CYS A 101 6.94 -11.83 -4.31
N HIS A 102 6.17 -12.74 -3.67
CA HIS A 102 6.72 -13.77 -2.79
C HIS A 102 6.89 -15.15 -3.45
N GLY A 103 6.59 -15.25 -4.77
CA GLY A 103 6.65 -16.52 -5.50
C GLY A 103 5.40 -17.36 -5.32
N VAL A 104 5.13 -18.29 -6.25
CA VAL A 104 3.94 -19.15 -6.22
C VAL A 104 4.07 -20.22 -5.13
N GLU A 105 5.30 -20.69 -4.88
CA GLU A 105 5.66 -21.69 -3.89
C GLU A 105 6.35 -21.05 -2.67
N LEU A 106 6.09 -19.77 -2.38
CA LEU A 106 6.66 -18.98 -1.30
C LEU A 106 8.20 -18.80 -1.39
N GLU A 107 8.81 -19.14 -2.51
CA GLU A 107 10.25 -19.13 -2.79
C GLU A 107 10.87 -17.72 -2.83
N GLY A 108 10.03 -16.68 -2.75
CA GLY A 108 10.48 -15.31 -2.85
C GLY A 108 10.60 -14.81 -4.28
N GLY A 109 11.18 -13.62 -4.43
CA GLY A 109 11.36 -12.95 -5.71
C GLY A 109 11.66 -11.48 -5.51
N ILE A 110 10.67 -10.61 -5.76
CA ILE A 110 10.74 -9.19 -5.39
C ILE A 110 10.62 -9.05 -3.87
N GLY A 111 9.75 -9.87 -3.26
CA GLY A 111 9.60 -10.01 -1.81
C GLY A 111 10.52 -11.11 -1.26
N ALA A 112 10.67 -11.14 0.07
CA ALA A 112 11.44 -12.16 0.76
C ALA A 112 10.80 -13.55 0.56
N PRO A 113 11.60 -14.63 0.59
CA PRO A 113 11.06 -15.98 0.67
C PRO A 113 10.27 -16.16 1.97
N LEU A 114 9.29 -17.04 1.94
CA LEU A 114 8.41 -17.35 3.06
C LEU A 114 8.37 -18.85 3.34
N ASN A 115 9.24 -19.62 2.66
CA ASN A 115 9.37 -21.08 2.77
C ASN A 115 10.67 -21.51 3.46
N ASP A 116 11.34 -20.59 4.15
CA ASP A 116 12.55 -20.85 4.92
C ASP A 116 12.34 -20.54 6.41
N ASP A 117 13.34 -20.78 7.24
CA ASP A 117 13.36 -20.51 8.67
C ASP A 117 13.86 -19.09 9.02
N GLU A 118 14.31 -18.31 8.01
CA GLU A 118 14.87 -16.98 8.19
C GLU A 118 13.80 -15.88 8.10
N TRP A 119 13.11 -15.62 9.19
CA TRP A 119 12.11 -14.55 9.27
C TRP A 119 12.74 -13.19 9.57
N ILE A 120 12.64 -12.24 8.61
CA ILE A 120 13.19 -10.87 8.77
C ILE A 120 12.52 -10.12 9.93
N HIS A 121 11.22 -10.31 10.11
CA HIS A 121 10.42 -9.58 11.10
C HIS A 121 9.86 -10.44 12.24
N GLY A 122 10.08 -11.77 12.18
CA GLY A 122 9.53 -12.76 13.08
C GLY A 122 8.45 -13.61 12.41
N GLY A 123 8.48 -14.93 12.72
CA GLY A 123 7.58 -15.94 12.12
C GLY A 123 6.40 -16.33 13.01
N ASP A 124 6.23 -15.69 14.16
CA ASP A 124 5.04 -15.92 14.99
C ASP A 124 3.78 -15.35 14.36
N SER A 125 2.64 -15.96 14.63
CA SER A 125 1.37 -15.61 14.00
C SER A 125 0.95 -14.16 14.21
N GLU A 126 1.24 -13.58 15.37
CA GLU A 126 0.91 -12.19 15.69
C GLU A 126 1.72 -11.23 14.83
N THR A 127 3.01 -11.49 14.71
CA THR A 127 3.91 -10.69 13.86
C THR A 127 3.55 -10.81 12.39
N VAL A 128 3.29 -12.02 11.88
CA VAL A 128 2.89 -12.24 10.49
C VAL A 128 1.58 -11.49 10.17
N LEU A 129 0.57 -11.60 11.04
CA LEU A 129 -0.70 -10.87 10.90
C LEU A 129 -0.50 -9.36 10.88
N ARG A 130 0.34 -8.84 11.77
CA ARG A 130 0.67 -7.42 11.85
C ARG A 130 1.39 -6.95 10.57
N ILE A 131 2.41 -7.68 10.11
CA ILE A 131 3.16 -7.33 8.90
C ILE A 131 2.26 -7.35 7.66
N ILE A 132 1.36 -8.31 7.53
CA ILE A 132 0.40 -8.31 6.41
C ILE A 132 -0.56 -7.12 6.54
N THR A 133 -1.05 -6.84 7.73
CA THR A 133 -2.01 -5.76 7.96
C THR A 133 -1.42 -4.38 7.69
N GLU A 134 -0.23 -4.09 8.23
CA GLU A 134 0.43 -2.79 8.17
C GLU A 134 1.27 -2.62 6.91
N GLY A 135 1.75 -3.73 6.35
CA GLY A 135 2.72 -3.73 5.26
C GLY A 135 4.12 -3.31 5.72
N VAL A 136 5.02 -3.22 4.75
CA VAL A 136 6.37 -2.65 4.91
C VAL A 136 6.61 -1.69 3.75
N PRO A 137 6.01 -0.48 3.77
CA PRO A 137 6.03 0.45 2.64
C PRO A 137 7.44 0.85 2.21
N GLU A 138 8.37 0.94 3.16
CA GLU A 138 9.79 1.24 2.89
C GLU A 138 10.50 0.18 2.05
N LYS A 139 9.98 -1.05 2.06
CA LYS A 139 10.45 -2.19 1.27
C LYS A 139 9.54 -2.52 0.08
N GLY A 140 8.47 -1.74 -0.11
CA GLY A 140 7.53 -1.90 -1.21
C GLY A 140 6.35 -2.84 -0.93
N MET A 141 6.23 -3.41 0.27
CA MET A 141 5.06 -4.19 0.66
C MET A 141 3.91 -3.28 1.06
N LEU A 142 2.78 -3.44 0.38
CA LEU A 142 1.59 -2.63 0.62
C LEU A 142 0.93 -2.94 1.98
N THR A 143 0.22 -1.96 2.51
CA THR A 143 -0.67 -2.12 3.67
C THR A 143 -1.93 -2.85 3.23
N TRP A 144 -2.08 -4.12 3.58
CA TRP A 144 -3.19 -4.95 3.14
C TRP A 144 -4.44 -4.87 4.03
N GLY A 145 -4.32 -4.34 5.25
CA GLY A 145 -5.42 -4.20 6.20
C GLY A 145 -6.69 -3.59 5.59
N PRO A 146 -6.64 -2.40 5.01
CA PRO A 146 -7.79 -1.74 4.40
C PRO A 146 -8.30 -2.42 3.13
N ILE A 147 -7.47 -3.23 2.45
CA ILE A 147 -7.77 -3.85 1.16
C ILE A 147 -8.47 -5.21 1.35
N LEU A 148 -7.90 -6.06 2.18
CA LEU A 148 -8.35 -7.44 2.36
C LEU A 148 -9.33 -7.59 3.52
N GLY A 149 -9.16 -6.78 4.57
CA GLY A 149 -9.90 -6.92 5.83
C GLY A 149 -9.41 -8.10 6.68
N PRO A 150 -9.84 -8.17 7.94
CA PRO A 150 -9.28 -9.08 8.94
C PRO A 150 -9.47 -10.55 8.61
N GLU A 151 -10.59 -10.92 8.01
CA GLU A 151 -10.88 -12.32 7.69
C GLU A 151 -9.91 -12.88 6.66
N LYS A 152 -9.71 -12.18 5.52
CA LYS A 152 -8.79 -12.64 4.48
C LYS A 152 -7.32 -12.56 4.92
N ILE A 153 -6.98 -11.62 5.79
CA ILE A 153 -5.65 -11.53 6.39
C ILE A 153 -5.38 -12.76 7.26
N ASN A 154 -6.34 -13.16 8.09
CA ASN A 154 -6.22 -14.39 8.87
C ASN A 154 -6.10 -15.64 7.99
N GLN A 155 -6.87 -15.72 6.92
CA GLN A 155 -6.81 -16.83 5.95
C GLN A 155 -5.43 -16.90 5.27
N VAL A 156 -4.92 -15.80 4.73
CA VAL A 156 -3.62 -15.80 4.05
C VAL A 156 -2.48 -16.02 5.02
N ALA A 157 -2.54 -15.51 6.24
CA ALA A 157 -1.54 -15.80 7.27
C ALA A 157 -1.56 -17.28 7.67
N ALA A 158 -2.75 -17.90 7.78
CA ALA A 158 -2.85 -19.33 8.03
C ALA A 158 -2.21 -20.17 6.92
N TYR A 159 -2.45 -19.81 5.65
CA TYR A 159 -1.81 -20.47 4.51
C TYR A 159 -0.29 -20.35 4.53
N VAL A 160 0.24 -19.13 4.73
CA VAL A 160 1.68 -18.89 4.75
C VAL A 160 2.35 -19.67 5.88
N LEU A 161 1.79 -19.65 7.09
CA LEU A 161 2.36 -20.35 8.24
C LEU A 161 2.24 -21.87 8.13
N ASP A 162 1.16 -22.39 7.58
CA ASP A 162 0.97 -23.81 7.31
C ASP A 162 2.00 -24.32 6.29
N LYS A 163 2.17 -23.58 5.18
CA LYS A 163 3.15 -23.94 4.17
C LYS A 163 4.59 -23.78 4.63
N ASN A 164 4.91 -22.73 5.38
CA ASN A 164 6.24 -22.59 5.97
C ASN A 164 6.57 -23.77 6.90
N ALA A 165 5.64 -24.18 7.77
CA ALA A 165 5.83 -25.32 8.65
C ALA A 165 6.01 -26.65 7.87
N GLU A 166 5.35 -26.81 6.72
CA GLU A 166 5.52 -27.97 5.84
C GLU A 166 6.93 -28.00 5.22
N TYR A 167 7.44 -26.85 4.75
CA TYR A 167 8.77 -26.74 4.16
C TYR A 167 9.88 -26.94 5.20
N VAL A 168 9.83 -26.24 6.33
CA VAL A 168 10.84 -26.33 7.41
C VAL A 168 10.79 -27.69 8.08
N GLY A 169 9.61 -28.25 8.38
CA GLY A 169 9.46 -29.58 9.00
C GLY A 169 9.78 -30.74 8.07
N GLY A 170 9.72 -30.54 6.75
CA GLY A 170 10.09 -31.57 5.76
C GLY A 170 11.60 -31.80 5.64
N ASP A 171 12.40 -30.78 5.96
CA ASP A 171 13.86 -30.88 5.87
C ASP A 171 14.48 -31.65 7.07
N GLU A 172 13.85 -31.57 8.25
CA GLU A 172 14.33 -32.31 9.43
C GLU A 172 14.15 -33.83 9.32
N THR A 173 13.33 -34.34 8.40
CA THR A 173 13.10 -35.79 8.23
C THR A 173 14.04 -36.47 7.23
N SER A 174 14.91 -35.71 6.55
CA SER A 174 15.82 -36.25 5.53
C SER A 174 17.26 -36.47 6.00
N GLU A 175 17.65 -36.08 7.22
CA GLU A 175 19.00 -36.19 7.70
C GLU A 175 19.29 -37.41 8.64
N ASP A 176 18.29 -38.19 9.07
CA ASP A 176 18.44 -39.29 10.01
C ASP A 176 18.25 -40.69 9.37
N VAL A 177 18.75 -40.91 8.17
CA VAL A 177 18.96 -42.30 7.65
C VAL A 177 20.43 -42.50 7.35
N ASP A 178 21.24 -42.45 8.39
CA ASP A 178 22.55 -43.15 8.37
C ASP A 178 22.27 -44.66 8.42
N GLU A 179 22.46 -45.31 7.28
CA GLU A 179 22.43 -46.73 7.14
C GLU A 179 23.58 -47.31 7.97
N ASP A 180 23.24 -47.85 9.14
CA ASP A 180 24.11 -48.81 9.85
C ASP A 180 24.26 -50.07 8.97
N GLU A 181 25.28 -50.09 8.13
CA GLU A 181 25.77 -51.34 7.52
C GLU A 181 26.32 -52.23 8.63
N PRO A 182 25.88 -53.49 8.77
CA PRO A 182 26.48 -54.39 9.72
C PRO A 182 27.86 -54.86 9.18
N GLU A 183 28.92 -54.53 9.92
CA GLU A 183 30.25 -55.16 9.76
C GLU A 183 30.11 -56.67 9.82
N GLU A 184 30.30 -57.32 8.67
CA GLU A 184 30.50 -58.77 8.63
C GLU A 184 31.85 -59.10 9.32
N ALA A 185 31.76 -59.83 10.42
CA ALA A 185 32.90 -60.41 11.10
C ALA A 185 33.43 -61.57 10.25
N ASP A 186 34.63 -61.39 9.66
CA ASP A 186 35.44 -62.47 9.15
C ASP A 186 35.97 -63.30 10.32
N GLU A 187 35.37 -64.46 10.51
CA GLU A 187 36.01 -65.59 11.24
C GLU A 187 36.89 -66.32 10.26
N ASP A 188 38.20 -66.17 10.39
CA ASP A 188 39.16 -67.09 9.87
C ASP A 188 39.96 -67.73 11.01
N GLU A 189 40.01 -69.00 10.91
CA GLU A 189 40.61 -70.14 11.66
C GLU A 189 42.10 -70.01 11.96
#